data_2c29c646516bde1eb81815ba8028ad9f
#
_entry.id   2c29c646516bde1eb81815ba8028ad9f
#
_cell.length_a   1.000
_cell.length_b   1.000
_cell.length_c   1.000
_cell.angle_alpha   90.00
_cell.angle_beta   90.00
_cell.angle_gamma   90.00
#
_symmetry.space_group_name_H-M   'P 1'
#
loop_
_entity.id
_entity.type
_entity.pdbx_description
1 polymer ?
#
loop_
_entity_poly.entity_id
_entity_poly.type
_entity_poly.pdbx_seq_one_letter_code
_entity_poly.pdbx_strand_id
1 'polypeptide(L)'
;MEIPFGAGRRVRGRLGAWAAPVWRRLGGRAQWRIARLRHQTFLVYAGGIVRDERGRILLLRHRLWPGYRAWGLPGGYVNAGERLEDGVAREVREETALVVDVPGPPLGVASGFRHRVEAYYEARVVGGRLELDAAEILEARWFPMDELPDEMSPRLRKVIVALDLKLS
;
A
#
# COMPACT_ATOMS: atom_id res chain seq x y z
N MET A 1 -13.89 -19.84 10.45
CA MET A 1 -13.92 -19.00 11.67
C MET A 1 -14.36 -17.61 11.23
N GLU A 2 -15.67 -17.35 11.35
CA GLU A 2 -16.27 -16.09 10.93
C GLU A 2 -15.87 -14.97 11.88
N ILE A 3 -15.41 -13.85 11.29
CA ILE A 3 -15.12 -12.61 12.03
C ILE A 3 -16.44 -11.85 12.10
N PRO A 4 -16.99 -11.53 13.30
CA PRO A 4 -18.22 -10.77 13.39
C PRO A 4 -17.98 -9.33 12.94
N PHE A 5 -18.61 -8.93 11.86
CA PHE A 5 -18.74 -7.53 11.46
C PHE A 5 -19.56 -6.78 12.53
N GLY A 6 -18.89 -5.89 13.24
CA GLY A 6 -19.53 -5.01 14.19
C GLY A 6 -20.61 -4.18 13.49
N ALA A 7 -21.81 -4.20 14.06
CA ALA A 7 -22.98 -3.51 13.57
C ALA A 7 -22.76 -1.98 13.54
N GLY A 8 -22.33 -1.46 12.40
CA GLY A 8 -22.29 -0.04 12.13
C GLY A 8 -23.70 0.54 12.19
N ARG A 9 -23.94 1.47 13.11
CA ARG A 9 -25.19 2.23 13.26
C ARG A 9 -25.58 2.85 11.90
N ARG A 10 -26.60 2.30 11.25
CA ARG A 10 -27.23 2.90 10.07
C ARG A 10 -27.92 4.19 10.48
N VAL A 11 -27.26 5.32 10.36
CA VAL A 11 -27.94 6.62 10.32
C VAL A 11 -28.62 6.72 8.96
N ARG A 12 -29.84 6.21 8.84
CA ARG A 12 -30.72 6.48 7.72
C ARG A 12 -31.22 7.91 7.84
N GLY A 13 -30.44 8.87 7.31
CA GLY A 13 -30.86 10.25 7.16
C GLY A 13 -31.95 10.34 6.10
N ARG A 14 -33.18 10.74 6.50
CA ARG A 14 -34.34 11.05 5.63
C ARG A 14 -34.13 12.31 4.76
N LEU A 15 -32.91 12.74 4.54
CA LEU A 15 -32.53 13.91 3.73
C LEU A 15 -32.46 13.63 2.21
N GLY A 16 -32.71 12.36 1.78
CA GLY A 16 -32.33 11.95 0.44
C GLY A 16 -33.33 12.29 -0.68
N ALA A 17 -34.61 12.35 -0.40
CA ALA A 17 -35.62 12.42 -1.48
C ALA A 17 -35.80 13.82 -2.08
N TRP A 18 -35.79 14.85 -1.26
CA TRP A 18 -35.94 16.24 -1.73
C TRP A 18 -34.60 16.86 -2.24
N ALA A 19 -33.48 16.35 -1.75
CA ALA A 19 -32.15 16.80 -2.19
C ALA A 19 -31.71 16.17 -3.54
N ALA A 20 -32.30 15.05 -3.94
CA ALA A 20 -31.93 14.34 -5.14
C ALA A 20 -32.06 15.18 -6.45
N PRO A 21 -33.10 16.02 -6.66
CA PRO A 21 -33.16 16.87 -7.84
C PRO A 21 -32.05 17.92 -7.87
N VAL A 22 -31.75 18.52 -6.72
CA VAL A 22 -30.66 19.49 -6.56
C VAL A 22 -29.30 18.81 -6.81
N TRP A 23 -29.09 17.64 -6.20
CA TRP A 23 -27.87 16.85 -6.40
C TRP A 23 -27.60 16.52 -7.87
N ARG A 24 -28.66 16.10 -8.62
CA ARG A 24 -28.56 15.79 -10.06
C ARG A 24 -28.22 17.00 -10.94
N ARG A 25 -28.59 18.22 -10.50
CA ARG A 25 -28.25 19.46 -11.21
C ARG A 25 -26.84 19.98 -10.91
N LEU A 26 -26.22 19.51 -9.82
CA LEU A 26 -24.86 19.86 -9.50
C LEU A 26 -23.90 19.16 -10.48
N GLY A 27 -22.99 19.91 -11.06
CA GLY A 27 -21.90 19.33 -11.87
C GLY A 27 -20.99 18.44 -11.04
N GLY A 28 -20.37 17.44 -11.65
CA GLY A 28 -19.54 16.42 -10.97
C GLY A 28 -18.48 17.00 -10.03
N ARG A 29 -17.89 18.16 -10.35
CA ARG A 29 -16.93 18.86 -9.47
C ARG A 29 -17.55 19.29 -8.13
N ALA A 30 -18.78 19.81 -8.15
CA ALA A 30 -19.50 20.23 -6.95
C ALA A 30 -19.90 19.02 -6.11
N GLN A 31 -20.45 17.98 -6.76
CA GLN A 31 -20.76 16.70 -6.09
C GLN A 31 -19.53 16.12 -5.39
N TRP A 32 -18.37 16.13 -6.05
CA TRP A 32 -17.13 15.60 -5.50
C TRP A 32 -16.63 16.41 -4.29
N ARG A 33 -16.73 17.77 -4.34
CA ARG A 33 -16.41 18.62 -3.18
C ARG A 33 -17.28 18.32 -1.98
N ILE A 34 -18.59 18.16 -2.19
CA ILE A 34 -19.54 17.81 -1.11
C ILE A 34 -19.21 16.43 -0.54
N ALA A 35 -18.91 15.44 -1.40
CA ALA A 35 -18.52 14.12 -0.97
C ALA A 35 -17.28 14.16 -0.09
N ARG A 36 -16.23 14.92 -0.47
CA ARG A 36 -15.01 15.09 0.36
C ARG A 36 -15.27 15.70 1.72
N LEU A 37 -16.23 16.63 1.84
CA LEU A 37 -16.59 17.24 3.12
C LEU A 37 -17.37 16.28 4.04
N ARG A 38 -18.03 15.29 3.46
CA ARG A 38 -18.90 14.34 4.20
C ARG A 38 -18.23 13.00 4.50
N HIS A 39 -17.20 12.66 3.78
CA HIS A 39 -16.47 11.39 3.93
C HIS A 39 -15.03 11.62 4.40
N GLN A 40 -14.56 10.73 5.22
CA GLN A 40 -13.15 10.73 5.64
C GLN A 40 -12.26 10.43 4.44
N THR A 41 -11.13 11.13 4.36
CA THR A 41 -10.09 10.86 3.38
C THR A 41 -9.15 9.78 3.91
N PHE A 42 -8.69 8.91 3.03
CA PHE A 42 -7.72 7.87 3.34
C PHE A 42 -6.43 8.16 2.59
N LEU A 43 -5.30 7.90 3.24
CA LEU A 43 -4.02 7.78 2.56
C LEU A 43 -3.96 6.42 1.90
N VAL A 44 -3.52 6.37 0.67
CA VAL A 44 -3.33 5.11 -0.07
C VAL A 44 -1.84 4.84 -0.15
N TYR A 45 -1.43 3.68 0.36
CA TYR A 45 -0.07 3.17 0.30
C TYR A 45 -0.02 2.01 -0.69
N ALA A 46 1.01 1.98 -1.51
CA ALA A 46 1.29 0.88 -2.41
C ALA A 46 2.70 0.33 -2.12
N GLY A 47 2.79 -0.97 -1.85
CA GLY A 47 4.04 -1.66 -1.55
C GLY A 47 4.34 -2.79 -2.52
N GLY A 48 5.62 -2.95 -2.87
CA GLY A 48 6.10 -3.97 -3.79
C GLY A 48 6.70 -5.17 -3.05
N ILE A 49 6.21 -6.37 -3.34
CA ILE A 49 6.90 -7.62 -3.02
C ILE A 49 7.88 -7.89 -4.15
N VAL A 50 9.07 -7.31 -4.05
CA VAL A 50 10.11 -7.44 -5.05
C VAL A 50 10.90 -8.71 -4.79
N ARG A 51 10.96 -9.61 -5.79
CA ARG A 51 11.67 -10.89 -5.68
C ARG A 51 12.87 -10.91 -6.61
N ASP A 52 13.92 -11.59 -6.15
CA ASP A 52 15.05 -11.97 -6.99
C ASP A 52 14.81 -13.36 -7.66
N GLU A 53 15.77 -13.76 -8.49
CA GLU A 53 15.73 -15.06 -9.18
C GLU A 53 15.73 -16.28 -8.24
N ARG A 54 16.09 -16.08 -6.98
CA ARG A 54 16.11 -17.13 -5.94
C ARG A 54 14.84 -17.11 -5.07
N GLY A 55 13.85 -16.26 -5.40
CA GLY A 55 12.62 -16.11 -4.64
C GLY A 55 12.75 -15.32 -3.34
N ARG A 56 13.92 -14.71 -3.05
CA ARG A 56 14.11 -13.88 -1.87
C ARG A 56 13.42 -12.54 -2.04
N ILE A 57 12.93 -11.98 -0.94
CA ILE A 57 12.22 -10.68 -0.91
C ILE A 57 13.19 -9.55 -0.58
N LEU A 58 13.10 -8.46 -1.33
CA LEU A 58 13.80 -7.22 -1.03
C LEU A 58 13.11 -6.52 0.14
N LEU A 59 13.86 -6.28 1.21
CA LEU A 59 13.44 -5.41 2.30
C LEU A 59 14.42 -4.25 2.44
N LEU A 60 13.85 -3.11 2.85
CA LEU A 60 14.56 -1.87 3.05
C LEU A 60 14.54 -1.50 4.53
N ARG A 61 15.68 -1.07 5.07
CA ARG A 61 15.79 -0.52 6.41
C ARG A 61 15.65 0.98 6.36
N HIS A 62 14.52 1.47 6.85
CA HIS A 62 14.18 2.89 6.78
C HIS A 62 14.83 3.71 7.90
N ARG A 63 15.42 4.84 7.53
CA ARG A 63 16.10 5.76 8.45
C ARG A 63 15.16 6.39 9.48
N LEU A 64 13.95 6.73 9.07
CA LEU A 64 12.99 7.45 9.91
C LEU A 64 12.08 6.52 10.73
N TRP A 65 12.21 5.19 10.57
CA TRP A 65 11.36 4.26 11.31
C TRP A 65 12.03 3.85 12.62
N PRO A 66 11.22 3.60 13.69
CA PRO A 66 11.75 3.08 14.95
C PRO A 66 12.48 1.74 14.76
N GLY A 67 13.60 1.55 15.49
CA GLY A 67 14.49 0.40 15.31
C GLY A 67 13.77 -0.96 15.39
N TYR A 68 12.78 -1.13 16.27
CA TYR A 68 12.02 -2.37 16.41
C TYR A 68 11.12 -2.71 15.21
N ARG A 69 11.00 -1.82 14.24
CA ARG A 69 10.25 -2.02 12.99
C ARG A 69 10.92 -1.31 11.82
N ALA A 70 12.24 -1.30 11.80
CA ALA A 70 13.00 -0.56 10.81
C ALA A 70 12.91 -1.15 9.40
N TRP A 71 12.65 -2.46 9.28
CA TRP A 71 12.56 -3.15 8.00
C TRP A 71 11.14 -3.14 7.42
N GLY A 72 11.05 -2.86 6.13
CA GLY A 72 9.80 -2.83 5.38
C GLY A 72 9.96 -3.22 3.92
N LEU A 73 8.82 -3.39 3.24
CA LEU A 73 8.79 -3.51 1.78
C LEU A 73 9.09 -2.15 1.15
N PRO A 74 9.74 -2.10 -0.03
CA PRO A 74 9.80 -0.89 -0.82
C PRO A 74 8.39 -0.43 -1.18
N GLY A 75 8.13 0.88 -1.06
CA GLY A 75 6.84 1.45 -1.35
C GLY A 75 6.50 2.67 -0.53
N GLY A 76 5.48 3.40 -0.98
CA GLY A 76 5.09 4.67 -0.39
C GLY A 76 3.65 5.08 -0.66
N TYR A 77 3.38 6.36 -0.48
CA TYR A 77 2.06 6.92 -0.72
C TYR A 77 1.84 7.22 -2.20
N VAL A 78 0.67 6.84 -2.68
CA VAL A 78 0.27 7.04 -4.07
C VAL A 78 -0.18 8.47 -4.28
N ASN A 79 0.29 9.09 -5.36
CA ASN A 79 -0.06 10.46 -5.73
C ASN A 79 -1.48 10.55 -6.31
N ALA A 80 -2.09 11.73 -6.22
CA ALA A 80 -3.41 11.96 -6.80
C ALA A 80 -3.39 11.77 -8.33
N GLY A 81 -4.21 10.85 -8.83
CA GLY A 81 -4.28 10.52 -10.27
C GLY A 81 -3.27 9.46 -10.73
N GLU A 82 -2.38 9.01 -9.86
CA GLU A 82 -1.44 7.92 -10.14
C GLU A 82 -2.15 6.56 -10.00
N ARG A 83 -1.79 5.60 -10.84
CA ARG A 83 -2.23 4.20 -10.67
C ARG A 83 -1.41 3.55 -9.56
N LEU A 84 -1.98 2.59 -8.85
CA LEU A 84 -1.32 1.98 -7.69
C LEU A 84 -0.03 1.25 -8.09
N GLU A 85 -0.06 0.52 -9.20
CA GLU A 85 1.09 -0.19 -9.75
C GLU A 85 2.21 0.76 -10.21
N ASP A 86 1.85 1.92 -10.80
CA ASP A 86 2.82 2.94 -11.19
C ASP A 86 3.48 3.56 -9.93
N GLY A 87 2.71 3.74 -8.86
CA GLY A 87 3.20 4.15 -7.54
C GLY A 87 4.24 3.18 -6.98
N VAL A 88 3.97 1.87 -7.06
CA VAL A 88 4.96 0.85 -6.65
C VAL A 88 6.25 0.97 -7.46
N ALA A 89 6.15 1.05 -8.78
CA ALA A 89 7.32 1.13 -9.65
C ALA A 89 8.13 2.42 -9.41
N ARG A 90 7.47 3.55 -9.17
CA ARG A 90 8.09 4.82 -8.81
C ARG A 90 8.84 4.73 -7.49
N GLU A 91 8.18 4.27 -6.42
CA GLU A 91 8.79 4.15 -5.08
C GLU A 91 10.00 3.20 -5.09
N VAL A 92 9.86 2.01 -5.70
CA VAL A 92 11.01 1.09 -5.84
C VAL A 92 12.18 1.78 -6.52
N ARG A 93 11.92 2.56 -7.59
CA ARG A 93 12.98 3.26 -8.30
C ARG A 93 13.58 4.41 -7.47
N GLU A 94 12.76 5.16 -6.75
CA GLU A 94 13.21 6.28 -5.90
C GLU A 94 14.05 5.78 -4.73
N GLU A 95 13.63 4.70 -4.05
CA GLU A 95 14.31 4.16 -2.88
C GLU A 95 15.55 3.32 -3.23
N THR A 96 15.59 2.69 -4.42
CA THR A 96 16.59 1.64 -4.73
C THR A 96 17.27 1.76 -6.10
N ALA A 97 16.87 2.68 -6.95
CA ALA A 97 17.25 2.81 -8.37
C ALA A 97 16.98 1.54 -9.23
N LEU A 98 16.31 0.54 -8.69
CA LEU A 98 15.85 -0.61 -9.47
C LEU A 98 14.67 -0.23 -10.36
N VAL A 99 14.62 -0.81 -11.53
CA VAL A 99 13.47 -0.74 -12.44
C VAL A 99 12.69 -2.03 -12.32
N VAL A 100 11.41 -1.93 -12.01
CA VAL A 100 10.54 -3.10 -11.84
C VAL A 100 9.36 -3.08 -12.79
N ASP A 101 8.94 -4.26 -13.21
CA ASP A 101 7.63 -4.53 -13.79
C ASP A 101 6.67 -4.95 -12.66
N VAL A 102 5.44 -4.44 -12.71
CA VAL A 102 4.40 -4.73 -11.71
C VAL A 102 3.21 -5.38 -12.43
N PRO A 103 3.29 -6.68 -12.71
CA PRO A 103 2.26 -7.38 -13.46
C PRO A 103 1.02 -7.66 -12.61
N GLY A 104 -0.15 -7.43 -13.19
CA GLY A 104 -1.41 -7.89 -12.63
C GLY A 104 -2.02 -7.07 -11.50
N PRO A 105 -3.08 -7.60 -10.87
CA PRO A 105 -3.80 -6.94 -9.79
C PRO A 105 -3.03 -7.00 -8.46
N PRO A 106 -3.43 -6.23 -7.44
CA PRO A 106 -2.82 -6.33 -6.12
C PRO A 106 -3.02 -7.74 -5.54
N LEU A 107 -1.97 -8.30 -4.97
CA LEU A 107 -1.99 -9.57 -4.25
C LEU A 107 -2.89 -9.51 -3.01
N GLY A 108 -2.97 -8.31 -2.41
CA GLY A 108 -3.82 -8.06 -1.27
C GLY A 108 -4.03 -6.58 -1.02
N VAL A 109 -5.20 -6.30 -0.43
CA VAL A 109 -5.56 -4.95 0.03
C VAL A 109 -5.94 -5.04 1.51
N ALA A 110 -5.37 -4.16 2.32
CA ALA A 110 -5.67 -4.06 3.75
C ALA A 110 -6.13 -2.65 4.10
N SER A 111 -7.04 -2.54 5.05
CA SER A 111 -7.55 -1.26 5.56
C SER A 111 -7.68 -1.31 7.09
N GLY A 112 -8.10 -0.19 7.69
CA GLY A 112 -8.37 -0.13 9.14
C GLY A 112 -7.19 0.33 10.00
N PHE A 113 -6.04 0.64 9.42
CA PHE A 113 -4.92 1.23 10.14
C PHE A 113 -4.82 2.73 9.85
N ARG A 114 -5.09 3.58 10.86
CA ARG A 114 -4.88 5.04 10.85
C ARG A 114 -5.37 5.75 9.58
N HIS A 115 -6.58 5.46 9.10
CA HIS A 115 -7.15 6.04 7.88
C HIS A 115 -6.28 5.76 6.64
N ARG A 116 -5.66 4.58 6.57
CA ARG A 116 -4.84 4.14 5.46
C ARG A 116 -5.43 2.91 4.79
N VAL A 117 -5.37 2.88 3.47
CA VAL A 117 -5.57 1.70 2.63
C VAL A 117 -4.21 1.30 2.10
N GLU A 118 -3.85 0.05 2.23
CA GLU A 118 -2.57 -0.52 1.79
C GLU A 118 -2.84 -1.55 0.70
N ALA A 119 -2.22 -1.40 -0.46
CA ALA A 119 -2.26 -2.35 -1.56
C ALA A 119 -0.84 -2.92 -1.77
N TYR A 120 -0.74 -4.22 -1.96
CA TYR A 120 0.54 -4.91 -2.12
C TYR A 120 0.56 -5.63 -3.46
N TYR A 121 1.63 -5.45 -4.21
CA TYR A 121 1.80 -5.97 -5.56
C TYR A 121 3.03 -6.86 -5.64
N GLU A 122 2.98 -7.88 -6.49
CA GLU A 122 4.19 -8.53 -6.97
C GLU A 122 4.95 -7.53 -7.86
N ALA A 123 6.27 -7.47 -7.71
CA ALA A 123 7.12 -6.66 -8.54
C ALA A 123 8.37 -7.46 -8.92
N ARG A 124 8.75 -7.39 -10.20
CA ARG A 124 9.89 -8.13 -10.76
C ARG A 124 10.93 -7.17 -11.26
N VAL A 125 12.18 -7.36 -10.84
CA VAL A 125 13.29 -6.54 -11.33
C VAL A 125 13.51 -6.82 -12.82
N VAL A 126 13.44 -5.76 -13.62
CA VAL A 126 13.68 -5.82 -15.07
C VAL A 126 14.88 -4.98 -15.49
N GLY A 127 15.49 -4.22 -14.57
CA GLY A 127 16.67 -3.41 -14.84
C GLY A 127 17.10 -2.57 -13.63
N GLY A 128 18.00 -1.64 -13.88
CA GLY A 128 18.59 -0.79 -12.86
C GLY A 128 19.77 -1.46 -12.14
N ARG A 129 20.36 -0.72 -11.22
CA ARG A 129 21.39 -1.20 -10.29
C ARG A 129 20.98 -0.76 -8.89
N LEU A 130 21.14 -1.63 -7.91
CA LEU A 130 20.81 -1.30 -6.53
C LEU A 130 21.68 -0.14 -6.03
N GLU A 131 21.05 1.02 -5.89
CA GLU A 131 21.62 2.25 -5.35
C GLU A 131 20.55 2.89 -4.45
N LEU A 132 20.88 3.10 -3.18
CA LEU A 132 19.91 3.51 -2.17
C LEU A 132 19.80 5.02 -2.09
N ASP A 133 18.59 5.54 -1.94
CA ASP A 133 18.41 6.90 -1.46
C ASP A 133 18.84 7.00 0.02
N ALA A 134 20.04 7.48 0.24
CA ALA A 134 20.63 7.60 1.58
C ALA A 134 19.87 8.56 2.51
N ALA A 135 18.98 9.41 1.99
CA ALA A 135 18.13 10.26 2.81
C ALA A 135 17.05 9.44 3.57
N GLU A 136 16.55 8.38 2.95
CA GLU A 136 15.44 7.58 3.47
C GLU A 136 15.85 6.17 3.88
N ILE A 137 16.76 5.54 3.14
CA ILE A 137 17.12 4.12 3.26
C ILE A 137 18.53 3.95 3.80
N LEU A 138 18.68 3.18 4.87
CA LEU A 138 19.96 2.85 5.49
C LEU A 138 20.59 1.61 4.90
N GLU A 139 19.78 0.64 4.52
CA GLU A 139 20.19 -0.68 4.07
C GLU A 139 19.12 -1.33 3.21
N ALA A 140 19.51 -2.09 2.21
CA ALA A 140 18.63 -2.98 1.45
C ALA A 140 19.21 -4.40 1.47
N ARG A 141 18.37 -5.39 1.70
CA ARG A 141 18.81 -6.79 1.74
C ARG A 141 17.73 -7.71 1.19
N TRP A 142 18.18 -8.78 0.53
CA TRP A 142 17.36 -9.88 0.06
C TRP A 142 17.22 -10.94 1.15
N PHE A 143 15.99 -11.20 1.59
CA PHE A 143 15.69 -12.16 2.65
C PHE A 143 14.95 -13.38 2.10
N PRO A 144 15.37 -14.62 2.44
CA PRO A 144 14.52 -15.79 2.34
C PRO A 144 13.27 -15.62 3.21
N MET A 145 12.17 -16.26 2.84
CA MET A 145 10.89 -16.12 3.56
C MET A 145 10.93 -16.63 4.99
N ASP A 146 11.77 -17.60 5.26
CA ASP A 146 12.01 -18.21 6.59
C ASP A 146 13.02 -17.42 7.45
N GLU A 147 13.73 -16.43 6.86
CA GLU A 147 14.76 -15.63 7.54
C GLU A 147 14.41 -14.14 7.60
N LEU A 148 13.13 -13.79 7.67
CA LEU A 148 12.71 -12.38 7.78
C LEU A 148 13.26 -11.74 9.06
N PRO A 149 13.72 -10.47 9.03
CA PRO A 149 14.37 -9.82 10.17
C PRO A 149 13.42 -9.57 11.33
N ASP A 150 13.93 -9.67 12.57
CA ASP A 150 13.11 -9.47 13.78
C ASP A 150 12.62 -8.02 13.92
N GLU A 151 13.41 -7.04 13.47
CA GLU A 151 13.06 -5.61 13.49
C GLU A 151 12.06 -5.25 12.40
N MET A 152 11.06 -6.10 12.19
CA MET A 152 9.94 -5.89 11.30
C MET A 152 8.63 -5.79 12.10
N SER A 153 7.72 -4.93 11.66
CA SER A 153 6.36 -4.87 12.22
C SER A 153 5.68 -6.25 12.17
N PRO A 154 5.14 -6.77 13.28
CA PRO A 154 4.42 -8.06 13.29
C PRO A 154 3.25 -8.09 12.29
N ARG A 155 2.62 -6.94 12.06
CA ARG A 155 1.56 -6.81 11.07
C ARG A 155 2.09 -7.01 9.65
N LEU A 156 3.20 -6.34 9.30
CA LEU A 156 3.80 -6.46 7.97
C LEU A 156 4.30 -7.89 7.72
N ARG A 157 4.94 -8.51 8.72
CA ARG A 157 5.35 -9.92 8.65
C ARG A 157 4.18 -10.84 8.30
N LYS A 158 3.03 -10.69 8.99
CA LYS A 158 1.82 -11.48 8.69
C LYS A 158 1.30 -11.23 7.27
N VAL A 159 1.34 -9.99 6.81
CA VAL A 159 0.93 -9.65 5.44
C VAL A 159 1.85 -10.32 4.43
N ILE A 160 3.17 -10.20 4.58
CA ILE A 160 4.14 -10.81 3.66
C ILE A 160 3.94 -12.32 3.58
N VAL A 161 3.86 -13.02 4.71
CA VAL A 161 3.66 -14.48 4.76
C VAL A 161 2.33 -14.87 4.09
N ALA A 162 1.24 -14.14 4.36
CA ALA A 162 -0.06 -14.43 3.76
C ALA A 162 -0.10 -14.20 2.24
N LEU A 163 0.70 -13.26 1.73
CA LEU A 163 0.78 -12.97 0.30
C LEU A 163 1.71 -13.93 -0.42
N ASP A 164 2.76 -14.40 0.25
CA ASP A 164 3.67 -15.42 -0.28
C ASP A 164 2.95 -16.72 -0.62
N LEU A 165 2.06 -17.17 0.27
CA LEU A 165 1.21 -18.35 0.06
C LEU A 165 0.28 -18.25 -1.16
N LYS A 166 0.08 -17.05 -1.73
CA LYS A 166 -0.71 -16.86 -2.96
C LYS A 166 0.14 -16.92 -4.23
N LEU A 167 1.47 -16.81 -4.07
CA LEU A 167 2.42 -16.79 -5.18
C LEU A 167 3.12 -18.16 -5.35
N SER A 168 3.00 -19.04 -4.36
CA SER A 168 3.50 -20.42 -4.34
C SER A 168 2.47 -21.37 -4.94
#